data_e8c72cc762813fc60cf5433579ab59aa
#
_entry.id   e8c72cc762813fc60cf5433579ab59aa
#
_cell.length_a   1.000
_cell.length_b   1.000
_cell.length_c   1.000
_cell.angle_alpha   90.00
_cell.angle_beta   90.00
_cell.angle_gamma   90.00
#
_symmetry.space_group_name_H-M   'P 1'
#
loop_
_entity.id
_entity.type
_entity.pdbx_description
1 polymer ?
#
loop_
_entity_poly.entity_id
_entity_poly.type
_entity_poly.pdbx_seq_one_letter_code
_entity_poly.pdbx_strand_id
1 'polypeptide(L)'
;MLLALSAWAMPVGNPVWTEEPWTKPGGVFLENGAQESLVTALSDPIYFNLSGNEPESIRLGDRQLNYSDYINSTAFAPLFSELWIAKDSVWSRYGQVTAGEAVDLIVHTPRDGSGDIYLVSYANSTTMHWNHKFLAGYYRLRLTPEESGRLFMLLSQGSDPGNALILDVLARQSKPSFSPLDVNSISMGDAFVTIKSQRIKGFDVFVDGVFYCNDNSDGSLDGIASLTIGGGKTHTITISQRDGMGGIINKNEHTKNFNRDTHYTLQMD
;
A
#
# COMPACT_ATOMS: atom_id res chain seq x y z
N MET A 1 -26.60 -31.00 13.16
CA MET A 1 -26.97 -29.81 13.95
C MET A 1 -25.94 -28.72 13.62
N LEU A 2 -26.28 -27.90 12.61
CA LEU A 2 -25.42 -26.80 12.17
C LEU A 2 -25.74 -25.58 13.05
N LEU A 3 -24.75 -25.14 13.84
CA LEU A 3 -24.81 -23.88 14.56
C LEU A 3 -24.44 -22.76 13.56
N ALA A 4 -25.46 -22.03 13.10
CA ALA A 4 -25.26 -20.79 12.37
C ALA A 4 -24.77 -19.73 13.36
N LEU A 5 -23.49 -19.37 13.28
CA LEU A 5 -22.96 -18.15 13.91
C LEU A 5 -23.48 -16.94 13.13
N SER A 6 -24.56 -16.36 13.64
CA SER A 6 -25.03 -15.04 13.19
C SER A 6 -24.01 -14.00 13.65
N ALA A 7 -23.22 -13.48 12.71
CA ALA A 7 -22.43 -12.28 12.94
C ALA A 7 -23.39 -11.10 13.20
N TRP A 8 -23.44 -10.66 14.43
CA TRP A 8 -24.16 -9.44 14.81
C TRP A 8 -23.36 -8.26 14.29
N ALA A 9 -23.78 -7.68 13.18
CA ALA A 9 -23.35 -6.36 12.78
C ALA A 9 -23.89 -5.39 13.85
N MET A 10 -23.01 -4.91 14.73
CA MET A 10 -23.38 -3.84 15.66
C MET A 10 -23.62 -2.56 14.84
N PRO A 11 -24.68 -1.79 15.14
CA PRO A 11 -24.88 -0.52 14.47
C PRO A 11 -23.69 0.37 14.77
N VAL A 12 -22.95 0.73 13.72
CA VAL A 12 -21.92 1.77 13.77
C VAL A 12 -22.68 3.07 14.01
N GLY A 13 -22.36 3.78 15.07
CA GLY A 13 -22.92 5.10 15.34
C GLY A 13 -22.72 6.01 14.13
N ASN A 14 -23.63 6.96 13.91
CA ASN A 14 -23.47 7.90 12.80
C ASN A 14 -22.16 8.67 12.96
N PRO A 15 -21.29 8.66 11.93
CA PRO A 15 -20.03 9.38 11.99
C PRO A 15 -20.26 10.89 12.14
N VAL A 16 -19.47 11.51 13.00
CA VAL A 16 -19.57 12.94 13.30
C VAL A 16 -18.40 13.67 12.65
N TRP A 17 -18.73 14.71 11.90
CA TRP A 17 -17.74 15.63 11.36
C TRP A 17 -17.58 16.84 12.26
N THR A 18 -16.33 17.19 12.57
CA THR A 18 -15.97 18.47 13.14
C THR A 18 -15.11 19.26 12.17
N GLU A 19 -15.25 20.58 12.19
CA GLU A 19 -14.55 21.51 11.30
C GLU A 19 -13.84 22.57 12.13
N GLU A 20 -12.57 22.82 11.85
CA GLU A 20 -11.78 23.86 12.47
C GLU A 20 -10.99 24.64 11.42
N PRO A 21 -10.83 25.97 11.55
CA PRO A 21 -9.92 26.71 10.68
C PRO A 21 -8.51 26.13 10.80
N TRP A 22 -7.93 25.75 9.68
CA TRP A 22 -6.57 25.24 9.66
C TRP A 22 -5.60 26.36 9.36
N THR A 23 -4.82 26.74 10.37
CA THR A 23 -3.68 27.64 10.19
C THR A 23 -2.46 26.79 9.90
N LYS A 24 -2.00 26.80 8.64
CA LYS A 24 -0.73 26.14 8.26
C LYS A 24 0.37 26.58 9.22
N PRO A 25 1.11 25.66 9.84
CA PRO A 25 2.41 26.02 10.40
C PRO A 25 3.26 26.46 9.20
N GLY A 26 3.62 27.74 9.16
CA GLY A 26 4.17 28.50 8.04
C GLY A 26 5.09 27.74 7.09
N GLY A 27 4.53 27.16 6.05
CA GLY A 27 5.24 26.49 4.97
C GLY A 27 4.58 26.81 3.62
N VAL A 28 5.34 27.41 2.73
CA VAL A 28 4.93 27.68 1.34
C VAL A 28 5.07 26.38 0.55
N PHE A 29 3.98 25.89 -0.03
CA PHE A 29 4.03 24.78 -0.97
C PHE A 29 4.30 25.35 -2.37
N LEU A 30 5.38 24.91 -3.01
CA LEU A 30 5.61 25.14 -4.42
C LEU A 30 4.96 24.01 -5.21
N GLU A 31 4.00 24.36 -6.08
CA GLU A 31 3.60 23.48 -7.17
C GLU A 31 4.77 23.37 -8.16
N ASN A 32 5.35 22.18 -8.25
CA ASN A 32 6.32 21.89 -9.30
C ASN A 32 5.59 21.73 -10.64
N GLY A 33 5.96 22.59 -11.57
CA GLY A 33 5.59 22.46 -12.97
C GLY A 33 6.10 21.17 -13.60
N ALA A 34 5.37 20.73 -14.62
CA ALA A 34 5.66 19.62 -15.52
C ALA A 34 6.02 18.30 -14.81
N GLN A 35 4.99 17.55 -14.49
CA GLN A 35 5.11 16.17 -14.05
C GLN A 35 5.65 15.36 -15.24
N GLU A 36 6.96 15.11 -15.27
CA GLU A 36 7.48 13.99 -16.03
C GLU A 36 6.76 12.75 -15.52
N SER A 37 6.13 12.02 -16.42
CA SER A 37 5.48 10.76 -16.11
C SER A 37 6.51 9.81 -15.51
N LEU A 38 6.56 9.74 -14.19
CA LEU A 38 7.44 8.84 -13.46
C LEU A 38 6.92 7.43 -13.67
N VAL A 39 7.71 6.59 -14.30
CA VAL A 39 7.33 5.21 -14.62
C VAL A 39 7.86 4.29 -13.53
N THR A 40 6.98 3.48 -12.96
CA THR A 40 7.38 2.40 -12.06
C THR A 40 8.40 1.50 -12.75
N ALA A 41 9.58 1.34 -12.16
CA ALA A 41 10.69 0.61 -12.72
C ALA A 41 10.92 -0.70 -11.97
N LEU A 42 11.13 -1.78 -12.73
CA LEU A 42 11.59 -3.07 -12.23
C LEU A 42 12.98 -3.36 -12.80
N SER A 43 13.95 -3.67 -11.94
CA SER A 43 15.31 -4.01 -12.38
C SER A 43 15.38 -5.38 -13.04
N ASP A 44 16.45 -5.64 -13.78
CA ASP A 44 16.77 -6.99 -14.21
C ASP A 44 17.01 -7.91 -13.00
N PRO A 45 16.67 -9.22 -13.13
CA PRO A 45 16.89 -10.19 -12.07
C PRO A 45 18.38 -10.48 -11.90
N ILE A 46 18.83 -10.43 -10.65
CA ILE A 46 20.21 -10.78 -10.27
C ILE A 46 20.14 -12.07 -9.46
N TYR A 47 20.95 -13.08 -9.83
CA TYR A 47 21.02 -14.33 -9.08
C TYR A 47 21.28 -14.06 -7.59
N PHE A 48 20.48 -14.66 -6.73
CA PHE A 48 20.54 -14.51 -5.30
C PHE A 48 20.94 -15.84 -4.65
N ASN A 49 22.15 -15.89 -4.07
CA ASN A 49 22.56 -17.07 -3.33
C ASN A 49 21.80 -17.08 -1.98
N LEU A 50 20.89 -18.03 -1.83
CA LEU A 50 20.11 -18.16 -0.61
C LEU A 50 20.97 -18.63 0.58
N SER A 51 21.97 -19.48 0.37
CA SER A 51 22.81 -20.03 1.44
C SER A 51 23.52 -18.93 2.21
N GLY A 52 23.22 -18.80 3.49
CA GLY A 52 23.71 -17.74 4.36
C GLY A 52 22.99 -16.38 4.23
N ASN A 53 21.97 -16.33 3.40
CA ASN A 53 21.11 -15.15 3.20
C ASN A 53 19.62 -15.51 3.35
N GLU A 54 19.34 -16.62 4.03
CA GLU A 54 17.98 -17.02 4.32
C GLU A 54 17.31 -15.97 5.22
N PRO A 55 16.01 -15.69 5.03
CA PRO A 55 15.30 -14.84 5.96
C PRO A 55 15.18 -15.53 7.32
N GLU A 56 15.12 -14.78 8.39
CA GLU A 56 14.80 -15.32 9.71
C GLU A 56 13.36 -15.81 9.77
N SER A 57 12.47 -15.11 9.09
CA SER A 57 11.05 -15.44 9.10
C SER A 57 10.33 -15.07 7.82
N ILE A 58 9.18 -15.74 7.63
CA ILE A 58 8.21 -15.49 6.56
C ILE A 58 6.93 -14.93 7.20
N ARG A 59 6.42 -13.83 6.64
CA ARG A 59 5.15 -13.25 7.05
C ARG A 59 4.06 -13.53 6.01
N LEU A 60 2.99 -14.18 6.45
CA LEU A 60 1.80 -14.50 5.65
C LEU A 60 0.59 -13.84 6.32
N GLY A 61 0.25 -12.64 5.87
CA GLY A 61 -0.75 -11.81 6.52
C GLY A 61 -0.33 -11.44 7.95
N ASP A 62 -1.14 -11.81 8.93
CA ASP A 62 -0.91 -11.60 10.37
C ASP A 62 -0.02 -12.68 11.02
N ARG A 63 0.29 -13.74 10.29
CA ARG A 63 1.13 -14.85 10.80
C ARG A 63 2.58 -14.65 10.43
N GLN A 64 3.46 -14.85 11.39
CA GLN A 64 4.90 -14.91 11.17
C GLN A 64 5.41 -16.30 11.58
N LEU A 65 6.12 -16.95 10.65
CA LEU A 65 6.71 -18.28 10.83
C LEU A 65 8.22 -18.15 10.71
N ASN A 66 8.97 -18.93 11.48
CA ASN A 66 10.39 -19.09 11.21
C ASN A 66 10.59 -19.65 9.81
N TYR A 67 11.66 -19.26 9.13
CA TYR A 67 11.92 -19.74 7.77
C TYR A 67 12.04 -21.27 7.70
N SER A 68 12.72 -21.87 8.67
CA SER A 68 12.84 -23.34 8.78
C SER A 68 11.48 -24.03 8.89
N ASP A 69 10.56 -23.47 9.69
CA ASP A 69 9.23 -24.03 9.87
C ASP A 69 8.39 -23.89 8.58
N TYR A 70 8.55 -22.74 7.90
CA TYR A 70 7.92 -22.52 6.59
C TYR A 70 8.36 -23.57 5.58
N ILE A 71 9.67 -23.77 5.39
CA ILE A 71 10.21 -24.75 4.44
C ILE A 71 9.76 -26.18 4.82
N ASN A 72 9.75 -26.53 6.09
CA ASN A 72 9.32 -27.85 6.53
C ASN A 72 7.80 -28.07 6.38
N SER A 73 6.99 -27.01 6.54
CA SER A 73 5.53 -27.08 6.40
C SER A 73 5.09 -27.11 4.93
N THR A 74 5.90 -26.54 4.04
CA THR A 74 5.66 -26.47 2.60
C THR A 74 6.42 -27.56 1.85
N ALA A 75 6.30 -28.82 2.29
CA ALA A 75 6.96 -29.98 1.63
C ALA A 75 6.72 -30.06 0.09
N PHE A 76 5.83 -29.22 -0.45
CA PHE A 76 5.52 -29.08 -1.87
C PHE A 76 5.98 -27.72 -2.46
N ALA A 77 6.57 -26.83 -1.65
CA ALA A 77 7.01 -25.50 -2.12
C ALA A 77 8.05 -25.51 -3.25
N PRO A 78 8.92 -26.50 -3.41
CA PRO A 78 9.87 -26.51 -4.51
C PRO A 78 9.23 -26.57 -5.91
N LEU A 79 7.93 -26.83 -6.01
CA LEU A 79 7.24 -27.02 -7.29
C LEU A 79 6.64 -25.74 -7.88
N PHE A 80 6.53 -24.68 -7.10
CA PHE A 80 5.88 -23.42 -7.52
C PHE A 80 6.86 -22.26 -7.49
N SER A 81 6.67 -21.35 -8.44
CA SER A 81 7.37 -20.06 -8.42
C SER A 81 6.84 -19.19 -7.31
N GLU A 82 7.71 -18.49 -6.61
CA GLU A 82 7.36 -17.64 -5.49
C GLU A 82 7.91 -16.23 -5.66
N LEU A 83 7.16 -15.26 -5.19
CA LEU A 83 7.51 -13.84 -5.19
C LEU A 83 7.34 -13.30 -3.76
N TRP A 84 8.38 -12.62 -3.26
CA TRP A 84 8.44 -12.10 -1.90
C TRP A 84 8.93 -10.66 -1.88
N ILE A 85 8.44 -9.87 -0.95
CA ILE A 85 9.04 -8.61 -0.55
C ILE A 85 10.07 -8.93 0.52
N ALA A 86 11.33 -8.55 0.30
CA ALA A 86 12.40 -8.71 1.26
C ALA A 86 12.65 -7.39 1.98
N LYS A 87 12.46 -7.40 3.30
CA LYS A 87 12.77 -6.27 4.16
C LYS A 87 13.49 -6.79 5.41
N ASP A 88 14.69 -6.29 5.63
CA ASP A 88 15.58 -6.78 6.70
C ASP A 88 15.76 -8.31 6.58
N SER A 89 15.50 -9.06 7.63
CA SER A 89 15.55 -10.53 7.63
C SER A 89 14.16 -11.18 7.49
N VAL A 90 13.15 -10.44 7.01
CA VAL A 90 11.76 -10.93 6.87
C VAL A 90 11.33 -10.90 5.41
N TRP A 91 10.78 -12.01 4.92
CA TRP A 91 10.10 -12.06 3.64
C TRP A 91 8.59 -12.03 3.84
N SER A 92 7.90 -11.26 3.01
CA SER A 92 6.44 -11.05 3.14
C SER A 92 5.76 -11.05 1.77
N ARG A 93 4.47 -11.39 1.76
CA ARG A 93 3.60 -11.18 0.59
C ARG A 93 2.86 -9.85 0.62
N TYR A 94 3.04 -9.09 1.68
CA TYR A 94 2.50 -7.75 1.83
C TYR A 94 3.60 -6.81 2.31
N GLY A 95 3.66 -5.61 1.73
CA GLY A 95 4.58 -4.56 2.16
C GLY A 95 4.01 -3.18 1.94
N GLN A 96 4.70 -2.21 2.52
CA GLN A 96 4.39 -0.81 2.42
C GLN A 96 5.69 -0.05 2.12
N VAL A 97 5.62 0.89 1.17
CA VAL A 97 6.76 1.68 0.71
C VAL A 97 6.29 3.08 0.32
N THR A 98 7.16 4.07 0.39
CA THR A 98 6.87 5.42 -0.12
C THR A 98 7.15 5.47 -1.64
N ALA A 99 6.36 6.20 -2.40
CA ALA A 99 6.60 6.41 -3.83
C ALA A 99 8.03 6.92 -4.07
N GLY A 100 8.73 6.28 -5.01
CA GLY A 100 10.16 6.52 -5.32
C GLY A 100 11.15 5.86 -4.37
N GLU A 101 10.70 5.16 -3.34
CA GLU A 101 11.54 4.32 -2.51
C GLU A 101 11.62 2.92 -3.13
N ALA A 102 12.84 2.41 -3.27
CA ALA A 102 13.05 1.09 -3.85
C ALA A 102 12.77 -0.01 -2.84
N VAL A 103 12.11 -1.08 -3.30
CA VAL A 103 11.85 -2.29 -2.53
C VAL A 103 12.52 -3.48 -3.19
N ASP A 104 13.20 -4.31 -2.40
CA ASP A 104 13.80 -5.55 -2.87
C ASP A 104 12.77 -6.67 -2.93
N LEU A 105 12.70 -7.33 -4.07
CA LEU A 105 11.86 -8.49 -4.30
C LEU A 105 12.76 -9.73 -4.43
N ILE A 106 12.32 -10.85 -3.87
CA ILE A 106 12.95 -12.16 -4.09
C ILE A 106 12.00 -13.01 -4.92
N VAL A 107 12.53 -13.52 -6.01
CA VAL A 107 11.86 -14.47 -6.88
C VAL A 107 12.51 -15.83 -6.68
N HIS A 108 11.72 -16.86 -6.45
CA HIS A 108 12.12 -18.26 -6.53
C HIS A 108 11.51 -18.90 -7.76
N THR A 109 12.33 -19.54 -8.55
CA THR A 109 11.90 -20.33 -9.71
C THR A 109 12.35 -21.78 -9.54
N PRO A 110 11.42 -22.75 -9.51
CA PRO A 110 11.79 -24.16 -9.26
C PRO A 110 12.45 -24.84 -10.46
N ARG A 111 12.38 -24.23 -11.63
CA ARG A 111 12.89 -24.79 -12.90
C ARG A 111 13.39 -23.70 -13.84
N ASP A 112 14.19 -24.11 -14.81
CA ASP A 112 14.61 -23.23 -15.89
C ASP A 112 13.41 -22.85 -16.77
N GLY A 113 13.37 -21.62 -17.24
CA GLY A 113 12.32 -21.18 -18.16
C GLY A 113 12.12 -19.68 -18.20
N SER A 114 11.14 -19.28 -18.99
CA SER A 114 10.66 -17.90 -19.04
C SER A 114 9.67 -17.67 -17.90
N GLY A 115 9.84 -16.57 -17.18
CA GLY A 115 8.92 -16.11 -16.14
C GLY A 115 8.36 -14.75 -16.50
N ASP A 116 7.06 -14.63 -16.35
CA ASP A 116 6.29 -13.42 -16.59
C ASP A 116 5.93 -12.76 -15.27
N ILE A 117 6.35 -11.53 -15.10
CA ILE A 117 6.02 -10.72 -13.93
C ILE A 117 4.99 -9.67 -14.36
N TYR A 118 3.82 -9.73 -13.75
CA TYR A 118 2.75 -8.76 -13.95
C TYR A 118 2.64 -7.85 -12.73
N LEU A 119 2.50 -6.56 -12.97
CA LEU A 119 2.19 -5.57 -11.95
C LEU A 119 0.92 -4.84 -12.36
N VAL A 120 -0.08 -4.89 -11.50
CA VAL A 120 -1.37 -4.23 -11.68
C VAL A 120 -1.46 -3.08 -10.69
N SER A 121 -1.58 -1.85 -11.21
CA SER A 121 -1.86 -0.67 -10.40
C SER A 121 -3.36 -0.42 -10.32
N TYR A 122 -3.89 -0.39 -9.10
CA TYR A 122 -5.30 -0.05 -8.90
C TYR A 122 -5.57 1.45 -8.99
N ALA A 123 -4.56 2.29 -8.76
CA ALA A 123 -4.73 3.74 -8.78
C ALA A 123 -5.09 4.27 -10.17
N ASN A 124 -4.45 3.74 -11.21
CA ASN A 124 -4.61 4.18 -12.59
C ASN A 124 -5.11 3.07 -13.53
N SER A 125 -5.49 1.92 -12.99
CA SER A 125 -5.97 0.76 -13.76
C SER A 125 -4.99 0.31 -14.86
N THR A 126 -3.69 0.44 -14.61
CA THR A 126 -2.64 0.03 -15.55
C THR A 126 -2.07 -1.34 -15.18
N THR A 127 -1.65 -2.06 -16.20
CA THR A 127 -0.93 -3.32 -16.05
C THR A 127 0.40 -3.22 -16.77
N MET A 128 1.49 -3.51 -16.05
CA MET A 128 2.83 -3.63 -16.61
C MET A 128 3.23 -5.10 -16.63
N HIS A 129 4.06 -5.45 -17.61
CA HIS A 129 4.48 -6.81 -17.83
C HIS A 129 5.97 -6.86 -18.19
N TRP A 130 6.71 -7.74 -17.52
CA TRP A 130 8.11 -8.04 -17.81
C TRP A 130 8.28 -9.54 -18.01
N ASN A 131 9.06 -9.91 -19.01
CA ASN A 131 9.43 -11.28 -19.30
C ASN A 131 10.94 -11.45 -19.08
N HIS A 132 11.31 -12.38 -18.24
CA HIS A 132 12.70 -12.71 -17.95
C HIS A 132 12.96 -14.21 -18.12
N LYS A 133 14.20 -14.55 -18.50
CA LYS A 133 14.67 -15.94 -18.47
C LYS A 133 15.32 -16.23 -17.13
N PHE A 134 14.84 -17.25 -16.47
CA PHE A 134 15.37 -17.71 -15.20
C PHE A 134 15.97 -19.11 -15.35
N LEU A 135 17.05 -19.39 -14.65
CA LEU A 135 17.43 -20.74 -14.26
C LEU A 135 16.73 -21.08 -12.93
N ALA A 136 16.69 -22.37 -12.58
CA ALA A 136 16.19 -22.79 -11.27
C ALA A 136 17.01 -22.13 -10.16
N GLY A 137 16.33 -21.50 -9.18
CA GLY A 137 17.01 -20.81 -8.09
C GLY A 137 16.30 -19.56 -7.60
N TYR A 138 17.05 -18.73 -6.91
CA TYR A 138 16.57 -17.48 -6.35
C TYR A 138 17.19 -16.28 -7.07
N TYR A 139 16.38 -15.22 -7.19
CA TYR A 139 16.79 -13.97 -7.83
C TYR A 139 16.31 -12.79 -7.00
N ARG A 140 17.12 -11.73 -7.00
CA ARG A 140 16.74 -10.44 -6.47
C ARG A 140 16.38 -9.51 -7.62
N LEU A 141 15.27 -8.81 -7.49
CA LEU A 141 14.86 -7.69 -8.31
C LEU A 141 14.64 -6.48 -7.41
N ARG A 142 14.73 -5.30 -7.99
CA ARG A 142 14.41 -4.05 -7.31
C ARG A 142 13.25 -3.37 -8.00
N LEU A 143 12.17 -3.15 -7.27
CA LEU A 143 11.01 -2.39 -7.72
C LEU A 143 11.09 -0.98 -7.15
N THR A 144 10.94 0.04 -8.00
CA THR A 144 10.81 1.44 -7.57
C THR A 144 9.45 1.94 -8.05
N PRO A 145 8.41 1.91 -7.20
CA PRO A 145 7.10 2.44 -7.55
C PRO A 145 7.14 3.95 -7.47
N GLU A 146 6.70 4.63 -8.52
CA GLU A 146 6.74 6.10 -8.56
C GLU A 146 5.39 6.74 -8.23
N GLU A 147 4.30 6.01 -8.37
CA GLU A 147 2.95 6.49 -8.07
C GLU A 147 2.42 5.85 -6.79
N SER A 148 1.71 6.65 -5.97
CA SER A 148 1.03 6.14 -4.79
C SER A 148 -0.19 5.31 -5.18
N GLY A 149 -0.47 4.28 -4.38
CA GLY A 149 -1.61 3.40 -4.59
C GLY A 149 -1.29 1.95 -4.25
N ARG A 150 -2.26 1.06 -4.44
CA ARG A 150 -2.07 -0.36 -4.21
C ARG A 150 -1.62 -1.05 -5.50
N LEU A 151 -0.52 -1.76 -5.42
CA LEU A 151 0.05 -2.58 -6.49
C LEU A 151 -0.14 -4.06 -6.14
N PHE A 152 -0.56 -4.82 -7.16
CA PHE A 152 -0.53 -6.29 -7.12
C PHE A 152 0.54 -6.78 -8.06
N MET A 153 1.37 -7.70 -7.60
CA MET A 153 2.33 -8.38 -8.45
C MET A 153 2.05 -9.87 -8.47
N LEU A 154 2.20 -10.46 -9.64
CA LEU A 154 2.07 -11.90 -9.89
C LEU A 154 3.26 -12.35 -10.72
N LEU A 155 3.86 -13.46 -10.32
CA LEU A 155 4.83 -14.20 -11.14
C LEU A 155 4.13 -15.41 -11.74
N SER A 156 4.36 -15.68 -13.03
CA SER A 156 3.98 -16.97 -13.62
C SER A 156 5.15 -17.54 -14.40
N GLN A 157 5.31 -18.86 -14.39
CA GLN A 157 6.33 -19.56 -15.17
C GLN A 157 5.64 -20.59 -16.08
N GLY A 158 5.55 -20.23 -17.35
CA GLY A 158 4.71 -20.95 -18.31
C GLY A 158 3.23 -20.83 -17.93
N SER A 159 2.54 -21.97 -17.77
CA SER A 159 1.13 -22.02 -17.36
C SER A 159 0.95 -22.04 -15.84
N ASP A 160 2.03 -22.07 -15.06
CA ASP A 160 1.96 -22.25 -13.61
C ASP A 160 2.04 -20.89 -12.91
N PRO A 161 0.94 -20.39 -12.34
CA PRO A 161 0.96 -19.17 -11.58
C PRO A 161 1.71 -19.39 -10.25
N GLY A 162 2.54 -18.43 -9.89
CA GLY A 162 3.12 -18.32 -8.55
C GLY A 162 2.14 -17.67 -7.56
N ASN A 163 2.66 -17.25 -6.43
CA ASN A 163 1.88 -16.45 -5.50
C ASN A 163 1.75 -15.00 -5.97
N ALA A 164 0.71 -14.35 -5.52
CA ALA A 164 0.59 -12.90 -5.62
C ALA A 164 1.22 -12.22 -4.40
N LEU A 165 1.68 -10.98 -4.58
CA LEU A 165 2.03 -10.07 -3.50
C LEU A 165 1.28 -8.75 -3.65
N ILE A 166 1.16 -8.05 -2.54
CA ILE A 166 0.51 -6.73 -2.45
C ILE A 166 1.53 -5.74 -1.91
N LEU A 167 1.65 -4.60 -2.58
CA LEU A 167 2.47 -3.49 -2.14
C LEU A 167 1.63 -2.22 -2.07
N ASP A 168 1.50 -1.65 -0.89
CA ASP A 168 0.89 -0.34 -0.70
C ASP A 168 1.95 0.74 -0.83
N VAL A 169 1.79 1.59 -1.83
CA VAL A 169 2.70 2.70 -2.11
C VAL A 169 2.11 3.97 -1.56
N LEU A 170 2.75 4.51 -0.55
CA LEU A 170 2.35 5.76 0.08
C LEU A 170 2.81 6.94 -0.77
N ALA A 171 2.02 8.01 -0.78
CA ALA A 171 2.43 9.25 -1.42
C ALA A 171 3.73 9.77 -0.78
N ARG A 172 4.63 10.30 -1.60
CA ARG A 172 5.78 11.05 -1.08
C ARG A 172 5.25 12.20 -0.24
N GLN A 173 5.58 12.20 1.03
CA GLN A 173 5.46 13.43 1.79
C GLN A 173 6.47 14.41 1.20
N SER A 174 5.98 15.43 0.52
CA SER A 174 6.84 16.53 0.12
C SER A 174 7.45 17.10 1.40
N LYS A 175 8.76 16.83 1.62
CA LYS A 175 9.49 17.53 2.65
C LYS A 175 9.24 19.02 2.41
N PRO A 176 8.80 19.79 3.40
CA PRO A 176 8.68 21.22 3.23
C PRO A 176 10.09 21.73 2.86
N SER A 177 10.30 22.06 1.59
CA SER A 177 11.53 22.73 1.19
C SER A 177 11.38 24.16 1.65
N PHE A 178 12.07 24.52 2.73
CA PHE A 178 12.23 25.91 3.14
C PHE A 178 13.09 26.61 2.09
N SER A 179 12.47 27.11 1.03
CA SER A 179 13.04 28.20 0.23
C SER A 179 12.37 29.48 0.67
N PRO A 180 13.12 30.46 1.16
CA PRO A 180 12.54 31.77 1.41
C PRO A 180 12.28 32.44 0.07
N LEU A 181 11.08 33.00 -0.10
CA LEU A 181 10.63 33.91 -1.15
C LEU A 181 10.08 33.27 -2.43
N ASP A 182 8.78 33.01 -2.40
CA ASP A 182 7.92 33.47 -3.48
C ASP A 182 6.47 33.67 -2.98
N VAL A 183 6.09 34.92 -2.80
CA VAL A 183 4.82 35.34 -2.15
C VAL A 183 3.65 35.37 -3.15
N ASN A 184 3.80 34.87 -4.37
CA ASN A 184 2.83 35.05 -5.45
C ASN A 184 2.21 33.77 -6.03
N SER A 185 2.44 32.59 -5.48
CA SER A 185 1.64 31.44 -5.84
C SER A 185 0.45 31.34 -4.88
N ILE A 186 -0.71 31.81 -5.30
CA ILE A 186 -1.98 31.48 -4.67
C ILE A 186 -2.18 29.97 -4.86
N SER A 187 -1.61 29.17 -3.98
CA SER A 187 -1.97 27.75 -3.90
C SER A 187 -3.46 27.71 -3.57
N MET A 188 -4.24 27.02 -4.36
CA MET A 188 -5.60 26.68 -4.00
C MET A 188 -5.51 25.95 -2.66
N GLY A 189 -5.95 26.58 -1.57
CA GLY A 189 -5.76 26.04 -0.22
C GLY A 189 -6.32 24.64 -0.10
N ASP A 190 -5.57 23.76 0.51
CA ASP A 190 -5.97 22.39 0.76
C ASP A 190 -6.88 22.29 1.98
N ALA A 191 -7.60 21.19 2.10
CA ALA A 191 -8.27 20.78 3.33
C ALA A 191 -7.46 19.68 3.99
N PHE A 192 -7.31 19.73 5.29
CA PHE A 192 -6.69 18.68 6.09
C PHE A 192 -7.77 17.82 6.74
N VAL A 193 -7.67 16.50 6.61
CA VAL A 193 -8.67 15.59 7.15
C VAL A 193 -8.00 14.59 8.10
N THR A 194 -8.55 14.49 9.31
CA THR A 194 -8.17 13.43 10.26
C THR A 194 -9.36 12.51 10.48
N ILE A 195 -9.16 11.23 10.26
CA ILE A 195 -10.14 10.18 10.50
C ILE A 195 -9.74 9.50 11.80
N LYS A 196 -10.69 9.35 12.74
CA LYS A 196 -10.44 8.71 14.03
C LYS A 196 -11.47 7.64 14.29
N SER A 197 -11.02 6.48 14.74
CA SER A 197 -11.87 5.42 15.27
C SER A 197 -11.26 4.77 16.50
N GLN A 198 -12.07 4.56 17.52
CA GLN A 198 -11.64 3.81 18.71
C GLN A 198 -11.84 2.31 18.54
N ARG A 199 -12.75 1.91 17.66
CA ARG A 199 -13.16 0.51 17.48
C ARG A 199 -12.55 -0.16 16.26
N ILE A 200 -12.35 0.60 15.20
CA ILE A 200 -11.86 0.10 13.92
C ILE A 200 -10.39 0.49 13.77
N LYS A 201 -9.52 -0.50 13.60
CA LYS A 201 -8.10 -0.29 13.34
C LYS A 201 -7.69 -1.00 12.06
N GLY A 202 -6.63 -0.53 11.42
CA GLY A 202 -6.13 -1.11 10.18
C GLY A 202 -7.07 -0.86 8.99
N PHE A 203 -7.76 0.28 8.96
CA PHE A 203 -8.64 0.63 7.85
C PHE A 203 -7.88 1.35 6.73
N ASP A 204 -8.35 1.12 5.51
CA ASP A 204 -7.91 1.82 4.30
C ASP A 204 -8.78 3.06 4.05
N VAL A 205 -8.17 4.14 3.56
CA VAL A 205 -8.83 5.38 3.19
C VAL A 205 -8.69 5.60 1.68
N PHE A 206 -9.81 5.82 1.03
CA PHE A 206 -9.89 6.18 -0.38
C PHE A 206 -10.49 7.58 -0.51
N VAL A 207 -10.00 8.37 -1.46
CA VAL A 207 -10.56 9.66 -1.85
C VAL A 207 -11.00 9.56 -3.29
N ASP A 208 -12.27 9.82 -3.57
CA ASP A 208 -12.87 9.72 -4.91
C ASP A 208 -12.62 8.36 -5.59
N GLY A 209 -12.60 7.29 -4.78
CA GLY A 209 -12.36 5.92 -5.24
C GLY A 209 -10.89 5.53 -5.37
N VAL A 210 -9.95 6.46 -5.17
CA VAL A 210 -8.50 6.20 -5.23
C VAL A 210 -7.97 5.95 -3.82
N PHE A 211 -7.20 4.88 -3.63
CA PHE A 211 -6.51 4.62 -2.36
C PHE A 211 -5.57 5.78 -2.02
N TYR A 212 -5.65 6.26 -0.79
CA TYR A 212 -4.88 7.41 -0.34
C TYR A 212 -3.89 7.07 0.79
N CYS A 213 -4.38 6.46 1.85
CA CYS A 213 -3.58 6.06 3.00
C CYS A 213 -4.31 4.96 3.79
N ASN A 214 -3.68 4.47 4.84
CA ASN A 214 -4.33 3.61 5.83
C ASN A 214 -3.96 4.06 7.26
N ASP A 215 -4.63 3.47 8.25
CA ASP A 215 -4.39 3.71 9.68
C ASP A 215 -2.94 3.38 10.14
N ASN A 216 -2.16 2.65 9.32
CA ASN A 216 -0.74 2.35 9.62
C ASN A 216 0.23 3.21 8.78
N SER A 217 -0.24 4.25 8.11
CA SER A 217 0.61 5.06 7.24
C SER A 217 1.69 5.86 7.99
N ASP A 218 1.47 6.12 9.26
CA ASP A 218 2.44 6.73 10.17
C ASP A 218 3.26 5.73 11.00
N GLY A 219 3.04 4.42 10.78
CA GLY A 219 3.67 3.33 11.53
C GLY A 219 2.92 2.90 12.79
N SER A 220 1.74 3.45 13.05
CA SER A 220 0.90 3.13 14.21
C SER A 220 -0.45 2.59 13.78
N LEU A 221 -0.89 1.50 14.41
CA LEU A 221 -2.26 0.96 14.29
C LEU A 221 -3.10 1.49 15.45
N ASP A 222 -3.34 2.78 15.48
CA ASP A 222 -4.01 3.46 16.60
C ASP A 222 -5.46 3.86 16.30
N GLY A 223 -5.91 3.66 15.06
CA GLY A 223 -7.24 4.05 14.60
C GLY A 223 -7.27 5.48 14.08
N ILE A 224 -6.10 6.05 13.72
CA ILE A 224 -6.00 7.41 13.21
C ILE A 224 -5.36 7.41 11.82
N ALA A 225 -5.99 8.09 10.87
CA ALA A 225 -5.40 8.36 9.56
C ALA A 225 -5.55 9.85 9.24
N SER A 226 -4.48 10.46 8.76
CA SER A 226 -4.45 11.88 8.39
C SER A 226 -4.08 12.05 6.93
N LEU A 227 -4.80 12.94 6.23
CA LEU A 227 -4.61 13.18 4.81
C LEU A 227 -4.86 14.65 4.45
N THR A 228 -4.28 15.08 3.33
CA THR A 228 -4.49 16.41 2.75
C THR A 228 -5.16 16.25 1.39
N ILE A 229 -6.28 16.94 1.16
CA ILE A 229 -7.05 16.88 -0.09
C ILE A 229 -7.28 18.28 -0.62
N GLY A 230 -7.59 18.42 -1.91
CA GLY A 230 -7.85 19.72 -2.52
C GLY A 230 -9.07 20.42 -1.90
N GLY A 231 -8.88 21.62 -1.34
CA GLY A 231 -9.98 22.42 -0.79
C GLY A 231 -10.82 23.10 -1.88
N GLY A 232 -12.03 23.51 -1.50
CA GLY A 232 -13.00 24.15 -2.39
C GLY A 232 -13.70 23.17 -3.35
N LYS A 233 -13.63 21.87 -3.07
CA LYS A 233 -14.23 20.81 -3.88
C LYS A 233 -15.02 19.82 -3.02
N THR A 234 -15.93 19.12 -3.69
CA THR A 234 -16.61 17.98 -3.08
C THR A 234 -15.78 16.73 -3.31
N HIS A 235 -15.48 16.00 -2.25
CA HIS A 235 -14.81 14.71 -2.29
C HIS A 235 -15.66 13.64 -1.61
N THR A 236 -15.50 12.41 -2.06
CA THR A 236 -16.04 11.22 -1.39
C THR A 236 -14.91 10.50 -0.70
N ILE A 237 -14.94 10.47 0.63
CA ILE A 237 -14.01 9.69 1.45
C ILE A 237 -14.65 8.35 1.72
N THR A 238 -13.99 7.28 1.30
CA THR A 238 -14.38 5.91 1.56
C THR A 238 -13.40 5.30 2.55
N ILE A 239 -13.93 4.72 3.61
CA ILE A 239 -13.16 4.02 4.63
C ILE A 239 -13.54 2.56 4.55
N SER A 240 -12.56 1.67 4.36
CA SER A 240 -12.81 0.24 4.27
C SER A 240 -11.91 -0.54 5.20
N GLN A 241 -12.51 -1.48 5.92
CA GLN A 241 -11.77 -2.44 6.74
C GLN A 241 -11.76 -3.78 6.02
N ARG A 242 -10.60 -4.44 6.04
CA ARG A 242 -10.42 -5.75 5.45
C ARG A 242 -10.29 -6.82 6.53
N ASP A 243 -10.72 -8.03 6.22
CA ASP A 243 -10.38 -9.21 7.00
C ASP A 243 -8.93 -9.67 6.72
N GLY A 244 -8.45 -10.65 7.47
CA GLY A 244 -7.11 -11.22 7.28
C GLY A 244 -6.90 -11.94 5.93
N MET A 245 -7.95 -12.12 5.12
CA MET A 245 -7.90 -12.68 3.78
C MET A 245 -8.02 -11.60 2.68
N GLY A 246 -8.11 -10.31 3.06
CA GLY A 246 -8.25 -9.18 2.15
C GLY A 246 -9.69 -8.88 1.71
N GLY A 247 -10.68 -9.59 2.22
CA GLY A 247 -12.10 -9.31 2.00
C GLY A 247 -12.52 -8.03 2.73
N ILE A 248 -13.40 -7.22 2.10
CA ILE A 248 -13.93 -6.02 2.75
C ILE A 248 -15.05 -6.44 3.71
N ILE A 249 -14.84 -6.18 5.00
CA ILE A 249 -15.83 -6.48 6.05
C ILE A 249 -16.66 -5.26 6.46
N ASN A 250 -16.10 -4.06 6.29
CA ASN A 250 -16.81 -2.81 6.51
C ASN A 250 -16.43 -1.80 5.44
N LYS A 251 -17.41 -1.04 4.96
CA LYS A 251 -17.23 0.06 4.02
C LYS A 251 -18.16 1.21 4.40
N ASN A 252 -17.58 2.37 4.65
CA ASN A 252 -18.31 3.61 4.93
C ASN A 252 -17.91 4.67 3.91
N GLU A 253 -18.90 5.37 3.35
CA GLU A 253 -18.68 6.43 2.36
C GLU A 253 -19.26 7.75 2.87
N HIS A 254 -18.47 8.81 2.77
CA HIS A 254 -18.80 10.15 3.20
C HIS A 254 -18.50 11.16 2.12
N THR A 255 -19.54 11.73 1.53
CA THR A 255 -19.39 12.79 0.51
C THR A 255 -19.64 14.15 1.19
N LYS A 256 -18.68 15.06 1.04
CA LYS A 256 -18.72 16.38 1.65
C LYS A 256 -17.97 17.39 0.77
N ASN A 257 -18.43 18.66 0.83
CA ASN A 257 -17.65 19.77 0.29
C ASN A 257 -16.63 20.20 1.35
N PHE A 258 -15.35 20.17 0.98
CA PHE A 258 -14.23 20.53 1.85
C PHE A 258 -13.79 21.95 1.54
N ASN A 259 -13.96 22.86 2.49
CA ASN A 259 -13.51 24.23 2.36
C ASN A 259 -11.98 24.29 2.39
N ARG A 260 -11.42 25.29 1.74
CA ARG A 260 -9.98 25.56 1.76
C ARG A 260 -9.53 25.94 3.16
N ASP A 261 -8.27 25.60 3.48
CA ASP A 261 -7.62 25.99 4.75
C ASP A 261 -8.44 25.58 5.99
N THR A 262 -9.11 24.43 5.91
CA THR A 262 -9.98 23.91 6.97
C THR A 262 -9.53 22.52 7.37
N HIS A 263 -9.47 22.28 8.68
CA HIS A 263 -9.23 20.97 9.25
C HIS A 263 -10.57 20.31 9.57
N TYR A 264 -10.73 19.10 9.05
CA TYR A 264 -11.89 18.25 9.29
C TYR A 264 -11.50 17.05 10.12
N THR A 265 -12.27 16.76 11.15
CA THR A 265 -12.14 15.49 11.86
C THR A 265 -13.40 14.66 11.63
N LEU A 266 -13.21 13.44 11.12
CA LEU A 266 -14.25 12.43 11.01
C LEU A 266 -14.10 11.43 12.14
N GLN A 267 -15.05 11.43 13.06
CA GLN A 267 -15.12 10.45 14.14
C GLN A 267 -16.00 9.29 13.70
N MET A 268 -15.45 8.06 13.75
CA MET A 268 -16.14 6.81 13.44
C MET A 268 -16.19 5.95 14.70
N ASP A 269 -17.32 5.87 15.34
CA ASP A 269 -17.52 5.01 16.54
C ASP A 269 -18.83 4.20 16.44
#